data_6df670bea589d318e2128d8d3cd0c72c
#
_entry.id   6df670bea589d318e2128d8d3cd0c72c
#
_cell.length_a   1.000
_cell.length_b   1.000
_cell.length_c   1.000
_cell.angle_alpha   90.00
_cell.angle_beta   90.00
_cell.angle_gamma   90.00
#
_symmetry.space_group_name_H-M   'P 1'
#
loop_
_entity.id
_entity.type
_entity.pdbx_description
1 polymer ?
#
loop_
_entity_poly.entity_id
_entity_poly.type
_entity_poly.pdbx_seq_one_letter_code
_entity_poly.pdbx_strand_id
1 'polypeptide(L)'
;MKKLILTVACMAVVQGLWADIEAGKAYRLVPATDNGKAVFVENSAFDNGKKVMLWTHTPAPSQQWYAERQGEKWVLRNVYTGKYLTIASTVAQQSDKATATSAQWTLEPIDASTNTYRVAQTIGRQLRYLGALTATDGTQLSLAAKKTGDDAAQQTWTFVEETPITTFTHALRDEMGERYLASFLQTVSGGKTFTKGGWGEPEILETMLDAYETTGQKQYLDAFTSVYNYFKKKVGTDWLHLVYEDAYKWYGHDFNDDVMWMIIAAARAYQLTDQKVYINDAKRAFDGIWQRAYNQWGMLRWAEQSGGKNGTNSCINGPAEVAACYIAMGLGDESYYEKARALYDNQRRYLFNAESGAVYDCFTW
;
A
#
# COMPACT_ATOMS: atom_id res chain seq x y z
N MET A 1 54.19 51.32 -36.78
CA MET A 1 53.42 50.07 -36.52
C MET A 1 52.46 50.33 -35.38
N LYS A 2 51.19 50.62 -35.71
CA LYS A 2 50.11 50.81 -34.71
C LYS A 2 49.47 49.47 -34.40
N LYS A 3 49.56 49.01 -33.13
CA LYS A 3 48.88 47.83 -32.65
C LYS A 3 47.41 48.17 -32.43
N LEU A 4 46.55 47.50 -33.17
CA LEU A 4 45.10 47.52 -33.00
C LEU A 4 44.75 46.54 -31.86
N ILE A 5 44.27 47.04 -30.74
CA ILE A 5 43.74 46.20 -29.64
C ILE A 5 42.26 45.99 -29.93
N LEU A 6 41.90 44.73 -30.30
CA LEU A 6 40.53 44.32 -30.49
C LEU A 6 39.96 43.91 -29.14
N THR A 7 39.12 44.73 -28.54
CA THR A 7 38.40 44.40 -27.31
C THR A 7 37.17 43.57 -27.69
N VAL A 8 37.24 42.27 -27.48
CA VAL A 8 36.08 41.38 -27.58
C VAL A 8 35.25 41.55 -26.28
N ALA A 9 34.14 42.23 -26.40
CA ALA A 9 33.13 42.29 -25.34
C ALA A 9 32.39 40.94 -25.29
N CYS A 10 32.73 40.08 -24.33
CA CYS A 10 31.91 38.92 -23.98
C CYS A 10 30.59 39.43 -23.41
N MET A 11 29.52 39.49 -24.17
CA MET A 11 28.18 39.52 -23.63
C MET A 11 27.93 38.19 -22.98
N ALA A 12 28.03 38.07 -21.69
CA ALA A 12 27.47 36.99 -20.93
C ALA A 12 25.93 37.08 -21.03
N VAL A 13 25.36 36.27 -21.91
CA VAL A 13 23.94 36.02 -21.89
C VAL A 13 23.68 35.27 -20.56
N VAL A 14 23.22 36.00 -19.56
CA VAL A 14 22.60 35.38 -18.40
C VAL A 14 21.30 34.77 -18.92
N GLN A 15 21.36 33.52 -19.33
CA GLN A 15 20.16 32.70 -19.45
C GLN A 15 19.64 32.55 -18.01
N GLY A 16 18.62 33.34 -17.69
CA GLY A 16 17.82 33.08 -16.50
C GLY A 16 17.35 31.64 -16.59
N LEU A 17 17.62 30.86 -15.58
CA LEU A 17 17.05 29.54 -15.40
C LEU A 17 15.53 29.73 -15.24
N TRP A 18 14.83 29.71 -16.37
CA TRP A 18 13.37 29.65 -16.38
C TRP A 18 13.00 28.24 -16.01
N ALA A 19 12.24 28.07 -14.95
CA ALA A 19 11.66 26.78 -14.60
C ALA A 19 10.52 26.52 -15.56
N ASP A 20 10.80 25.85 -16.68
CA ASP A 20 9.79 25.42 -17.65
C ASP A 20 9.39 23.98 -17.37
N ILE A 21 8.14 23.63 -17.70
CA ILE A 21 7.69 22.23 -17.66
C ILE A 21 8.55 21.40 -18.60
N GLU A 22 9.24 20.40 -18.06
CA GLU A 22 10.08 19.47 -18.81
C GLU A 22 9.30 18.21 -19.19
N ALA A 23 9.41 17.80 -20.45
CA ALA A 23 8.77 16.59 -20.92
C ALA A 23 9.39 15.34 -20.28
N GLY A 24 8.53 14.43 -19.81
CA GLY A 24 8.93 13.19 -19.13
C GLY A 24 9.10 13.30 -17.63
N LYS A 25 9.09 14.50 -17.07
CA LYS A 25 9.07 14.69 -15.62
C LYS A 25 7.67 14.59 -15.05
N ALA A 26 7.59 14.25 -13.78
CA ALA A 26 6.34 14.18 -13.05
C ALA A 26 6.10 15.43 -12.23
N TYR A 27 4.84 15.85 -12.17
CA TYR A 27 4.40 17.04 -11.46
C TYR A 27 3.13 16.77 -10.66
N ARG A 28 3.05 17.43 -9.52
CA ARG A 28 1.81 17.61 -8.78
C ARG A 28 1.19 18.93 -9.22
N LEU A 29 -0.06 18.89 -9.69
CA LEU A 29 -0.80 20.08 -10.08
C LEU A 29 -1.52 20.65 -8.86
N VAL A 30 -1.09 21.83 -8.42
CA VAL A 30 -1.58 22.52 -7.22
C VAL A 30 -2.47 23.67 -7.66
N PRO A 31 -3.73 23.76 -7.20
CA PRO A 31 -4.60 24.90 -7.51
C PRO A 31 -4.15 26.16 -6.76
N ALA A 32 -4.21 27.31 -7.42
CA ALA A 32 -3.91 28.59 -6.77
C ALA A 32 -4.91 28.99 -5.68
N THR A 33 -6.05 28.33 -5.63
CA THR A 33 -7.08 28.55 -4.59
C THR A 33 -6.75 27.91 -3.24
N ASP A 34 -5.92 26.85 -3.22
CA ASP A 34 -5.50 26.17 -1.98
C ASP A 34 -4.26 25.31 -2.25
N ASN A 35 -3.13 25.67 -1.68
CA ASN A 35 -1.87 24.94 -1.86
C ASN A 35 -1.80 23.61 -1.10
N GLY A 36 -2.73 23.34 -0.20
CA GLY A 36 -2.90 22.03 0.47
C GLY A 36 -3.64 20.98 -0.35
N LYS A 37 -4.01 21.31 -1.60
CA LYS A 37 -4.73 20.39 -2.51
C LYS A 37 -3.88 20.00 -3.71
N ALA A 38 -4.27 18.88 -4.32
CA ALA A 38 -3.68 18.39 -5.56
C ALA A 38 -4.73 17.75 -6.48
N VAL A 39 -4.42 17.69 -7.76
CA VAL A 39 -5.22 16.98 -8.76
C VAL A 39 -5.07 15.47 -8.56
N PHE A 40 -6.18 14.79 -8.36
CA PHE A 40 -6.27 13.40 -7.92
C PHE A 40 -7.23 12.57 -8.79
N VAL A 41 -6.93 11.30 -8.99
CA VAL A 41 -7.85 10.33 -9.60
C VAL A 41 -8.73 9.71 -8.52
N GLU A 42 -10.04 9.79 -8.70
CA GLU A 42 -11.04 9.26 -7.76
C GLU A 42 -10.72 7.84 -7.30
N ASN A 43 -10.59 7.67 -5.97
CA ASN A 43 -10.26 6.40 -5.31
C ASN A 43 -8.97 5.71 -5.81
N SER A 44 -8.07 6.43 -6.48
CA SER A 44 -6.90 5.85 -7.16
C SER A 44 -7.26 4.69 -8.10
N ALA A 45 -8.46 4.69 -8.67
CA ALA A 45 -9.00 3.58 -9.44
C ALA A 45 -8.39 3.50 -10.86
N PHE A 46 -8.29 2.28 -11.41
CA PHE A 46 -7.70 2.04 -12.73
C PHE A 46 -8.70 2.09 -13.90
N ASP A 47 -9.99 2.23 -13.64
CA ASP A 47 -11.00 2.22 -14.69
C ASP A 47 -10.97 3.51 -15.53
N ASN A 48 -11.30 3.39 -16.82
CA ASN A 48 -11.58 4.54 -17.67
C ASN A 48 -12.82 5.26 -17.19
N GLY A 49 -12.87 6.59 -17.36
CA GLY A 49 -14.01 7.39 -16.96
C GLY A 49 -14.04 7.80 -15.49
N LYS A 50 -13.08 7.35 -14.66
CA LYS A 50 -12.98 7.82 -13.27
C LYS A 50 -12.73 9.32 -13.23
N LYS A 51 -13.38 10.00 -12.30
CA LYS A 51 -13.27 11.45 -12.14
C LYS A 51 -11.86 11.88 -11.82
N VAL A 52 -11.45 13.00 -12.36
CA VAL A 52 -10.28 13.73 -11.90
C VAL A 52 -10.76 14.94 -11.12
N MET A 53 -10.30 15.05 -9.87
CA MET A 53 -10.83 15.96 -8.86
C MET A 53 -9.73 16.57 -8.00
N LEU A 54 -10.07 17.52 -7.15
CA LEU A 54 -9.20 17.98 -6.06
C LEU A 54 -9.31 17.05 -4.85
N TRP A 55 -8.19 16.84 -4.19
CA TRP A 55 -8.11 16.17 -2.91
C TRP A 55 -6.99 16.76 -2.05
N THR A 56 -7.11 16.64 -0.73
CA THR A 56 -6.04 17.00 0.20
C THR A 56 -4.74 16.33 -0.22
N HIS A 57 -3.66 17.11 -0.28
CA HIS A 57 -2.37 16.60 -0.73
C HIS A 57 -1.83 15.51 0.19
N THR A 58 -1.42 14.41 -0.44
CA THR A 58 -0.61 13.33 0.14
C THR A 58 0.50 12.99 -0.85
N PRO A 59 1.62 12.39 -0.44
CA PRO A 59 2.69 12.00 -1.37
C PRO A 59 2.32 10.78 -2.24
N ALA A 60 1.03 10.59 -2.55
CA ALA A 60 0.54 9.43 -3.29
C ALA A 60 0.82 9.58 -4.80
N PRO A 61 1.29 8.52 -5.49
CA PRO A 61 1.51 8.54 -6.94
C PRO A 61 0.24 8.85 -7.77
N SER A 62 -0.95 8.61 -7.22
CA SER A 62 -2.23 8.97 -7.84
C SER A 62 -2.51 10.49 -7.90
N GLN A 63 -1.70 11.30 -7.22
CA GLN A 63 -1.70 12.76 -7.30
C GLN A 63 -0.55 13.31 -8.16
N GLN A 64 0.25 12.46 -8.78
CA GLN A 64 1.39 12.82 -9.61
C GLN A 64 1.11 12.52 -11.07
N TRP A 65 1.58 13.39 -11.96
CA TRP A 65 1.28 13.35 -13.39
C TRP A 65 2.54 13.58 -14.20
N TYR A 66 2.92 12.64 -15.05
CA TYR A 66 3.94 12.88 -16.07
C TYR A 66 3.44 13.89 -17.08
N ALA A 67 4.22 14.94 -17.33
CA ALA A 67 3.99 15.85 -18.44
C ALA A 67 4.73 15.33 -19.67
N GLU A 68 4.00 14.92 -20.70
CA GLU A 68 4.56 14.33 -21.91
C GLU A 68 4.21 15.18 -23.13
N ARG A 69 5.13 15.27 -24.10
CA ARG A 69 4.86 15.99 -25.37
C ARG A 69 4.21 15.07 -26.38
N GLN A 70 3.20 15.63 -27.05
CA GLN A 70 2.56 15.02 -28.21
C GLN A 70 2.46 16.07 -29.32
N GLY A 71 3.51 16.23 -30.11
CA GLY A 71 3.71 17.36 -31.00
C GLY A 71 3.82 18.67 -30.22
N GLU A 72 3.00 19.66 -30.57
CA GLU A 72 2.95 20.96 -29.87
C GLU A 72 2.08 20.93 -28.61
N LYS A 73 1.38 19.84 -28.36
CA LYS A 73 0.49 19.69 -27.21
C LYS A 73 1.16 18.92 -26.10
N TRP A 74 0.57 19.03 -24.92
CA TRP A 74 0.89 18.24 -23.77
C TRP A 74 -0.17 17.18 -23.51
N VAL A 75 0.25 16.04 -22.98
CA VAL A 75 -0.61 15.05 -22.32
C VAL A 75 -0.15 14.88 -20.89
N LEU A 76 -1.08 14.71 -19.96
CA LEU A 76 -0.80 14.52 -18.55
C LEU A 76 -1.18 13.08 -18.20
N ARG A 77 -0.16 12.24 -17.96
CA ARG A 77 -0.34 10.82 -17.63
C ARG A 77 -0.16 10.59 -16.15
N ASN A 78 -1.17 10.06 -15.49
CA ASN A 78 -1.12 9.76 -14.06
C ASN A 78 -0.02 8.72 -13.75
N VAL A 79 0.81 8.98 -12.75
CA VAL A 79 1.93 8.12 -12.36
C VAL A 79 1.46 6.74 -11.89
N TYR A 80 0.35 6.69 -11.15
CA TYR A 80 -0.17 5.46 -10.54
C TYR A 80 -0.96 4.61 -11.54
N THR A 81 -1.93 5.22 -12.22
CA THR A 81 -2.84 4.47 -13.10
C THR A 81 -2.32 4.29 -14.53
N GLY A 82 -1.29 5.05 -14.92
CA GLY A 82 -0.78 5.08 -16.30
C GLY A 82 -1.72 5.71 -17.31
N LYS A 83 -2.88 6.22 -16.88
CA LYS A 83 -3.92 6.81 -17.74
C LYS A 83 -3.78 8.31 -17.86
N TYR A 84 -4.40 8.87 -18.88
CA TYR A 84 -4.28 10.28 -19.24
C TYR A 84 -5.44 11.10 -18.72
N LEU A 85 -5.15 12.34 -18.29
CA LEU A 85 -6.16 13.35 -18.00
C LEU A 85 -6.92 13.69 -19.29
N THR A 86 -8.20 13.44 -19.31
CA THR A 86 -9.08 13.69 -20.47
C THR A 86 -10.34 14.43 -20.05
N ILE A 87 -11.07 14.89 -21.05
CA ILE A 87 -12.38 15.53 -20.85
C ILE A 87 -13.48 14.71 -21.53
N ALA A 88 -14.55 14.45 -20.77
CA ALA A 88 -15.80 13.97 -21.32
C ALA A 88 -16.85 15.10 -21.22
N SER A 89 -17.32 15.59 -22.38
CA SER A 89 -18.15 16.82 -22.45
C SER A 89 -17.38 18.03 -21.88
N THR A 90 -17.55 18.34 -20.61
CA THR A 90 -16.84 19.45 -19.92
C THR A 90 -16.13 19.01 -18.64
N VAL A 91 -16.31 17.77 -18.20
CA VAL A 91 -15.77 17.29 -16.91
C VAL A 91 -14.52 16.45 -17.10
N ALA A 92 -13.59 16.59 -16.17
CA ALA A 92 -12.32 15.88 -16.19
C ALA A 92 -12.48 14.44 -15.69
N GLN A 93 -11.90 13.53 -16.45
CA GLN A 93 -11.80 12.10 -16.14
C GLN A 93 -10.47 11.54 -16.60
N GLN A 94 -10.17 10.28 -16.33
CA GLN A 94 -9.03 9.58 -16.93
C GLN A 94 -9.44 8.63 -18.05
N SER A 95 -8.51 8.39 -18.99
CA SER A 95 -8.67 7.43 -20.08
C SER A 95 -7.32 6.86 -20.53
N ASP A 96 -7.32 5.68 -21.12
CA ASP A 96 -6.14 5.05 -21.74
C ASP A 96 -5.76 5.61 -23.13
N LYS A 97 -6.57 6.53 -23.68
CA LYS A 97 -6.41 7.08 -25.03
C LYS A 97 -5.60 8.39 -25.06
N ALA A 98 -4.27 8.28 -25.13
CA ALA A 98 -3.37 9.44 -25.22
C ALA A 98 -3.58 10.31 -26.47
N THR A 99 -3.91 9.68 -27.59
CA THR A 99 -4.02 10.35 -28.90
C THR A 99 -5.35 11.05 -29.13
N ALA A 100 -6.32 10.85 -28.23
CA ALA A 100 -7.60 11.56 -28.33
C ALA A 100 -7.41 13.07 -28.13
N THR A 101 -8.08 13.89 -28.91
CA THR A 101 -8.06 15.36 -28.75
C THR A 101 -8.48 15.79 -27.34
N SER A 102 -9.32 14.98 -26.68
CA SER A 102 -9.75 15.18 -25.29
C SER A 102 -8.63 14.99 -24.26
N ALA A 103 -7.47 14.41 -24.62
CA ALA A 103 -6.30 14.25 -23.75
C ALA A 103 -5.21 15.30 -24.02
N GLN A 104 -5.37 16.14 -25.07
CA GLN A 104 -4.34 17.08 -25.52
C GLN A 104 -4.55 18.47 -24.91
N TRP A 105 -3.54 18.96 -24.24
CA TRP A 105 -3.58 20.20 -23.49
C TRP A 105 -2.63 21.25 -24.04
N THR A 106 -3.01 22.50 -23.91
CA THR A 106 -2.14 23.68 -24.07
C THR A 106 -1.83 24.20 -22.67
N LEU A 107 -0.57 24.34 -22.33
CA LEU A 107 -0.14 25.03 -21.10
C LEU A 107 0.15 26.49 -21.44
N GLU A 108 -0.70 27.38 -20.95
CA GLU A 108 -0.60 28.81 -21.14
C GLU A 108 0.11 29.40 -19.92
N PRO A 109 1.37 29.92 -20.04
CA PRO A 109 2.11 30.38 -18.89
C PRO A 109 1.46 31.64 -18.28
N ILE A 110 1.39 31.66 -16.96
CA ILE A 110 1.04 32.84 -16.15
C ILE A 110 2.31 33.41 -15.54
N ASP A 111 3.10 32.55 -14.93
CA ASP A 111 4.41 32.85 -14.39
C ASP A 111 5.32 31.61 -14.55
N ALA A 112 6.16 31.66 -15.57
CA ALA A 112 7.09 30.57 -15.88
C ALA A 112 8.14 30.37 -14.77
N SER A 113 8.52 31.44 -14.05
CA SER A 113 9.51 31.34 -12.97
C SER A 113 9.05 30.51 -11.79
N THR A 114 7.73 30.36 -11.63
CA THR A 114 7.09 29.56 -10.57
C THR A 114 6.36 28.32 -11.11
N ASN A 115 6.56 27.96 -12.39
CA ASN A 115 5.82 26.88 -13.06
C ASN A 115 4.29 27.03 -12.93
N THR A 116 3.79 28.24 -13.07
CA THR A 116 2.36 28.52 -12.93
C THR A 116 1.72 28.73 -14.30
N TYR A 117 0.69 27.94 -14.58
CA TYR A 117 0.06 27.84 -15.90
C TYR A 117 -1.47 27.81 -15.80
N ARG A 118 -2.11 28.15 -16.91
CA ARG A 118 -3.46 27.66 -17.22
C ARG A 118 -3.37 26.41 -18.09
N VAL A 119 -4.16 25.42 -17.77
CA VAL A 119 -4.30 24.19 -18.55
C VAL A 119 -5.52 24.32 -19.43
N ALA A 120 -5.34 24.36 -20.73
CA ALA A 120 -6.42 24.69 -21.67
C ALA A 120 -6.60 23.63 -22.77
N GLN A 121 -7.82 23.53 -23.26
CA GLN A 121 -8.17 22.65 -24.37
C GLN A 121 -9.17 23.34 -25.31
N THR A 122 -9.07 23.05 -26.60
CA THR A 122 -10.03 23.58 -27.59
C THR A 122 -11.21 22.60 -27.72
N ILE A 123 -12.41 23.07 -27.39
CA ILE A 123 -13.67 22.36 -27.59
C ILE A 123 -14.44 23.05 -28.74
N GLY A 124 -14.60 22.34 -29.83
CA GLY A 124 -15.11 22.94 -31.06
C GLY A 124 -14.19 24.05 -31.59
N ARG A 125 -14.63 25.32 -31.53
CA ARG A 125 -13.83 26.49 -31.92
C ARG A 125 -13.46 27.38 -30.74
N GLN A 126 -13.71 26.93 -29.51
CA GLN A 126 -13.51 27.73 -28.31
C GLN A 126 -12.45 27.15 -27.42
N LEU A 127 -11.51 27.98 -26.99
CA LEU A 127 -10.54 27.62 -25.95
C LEU A 127 -11.23 27.64 -24.59
N ARG A 128 -11.11 26.55 -23.87
CA ARG A 128 -11.64 26.32 -22.51
C ARG A 128 -10.52 25.99 -21.56
N TYR A 129 -10.71 26.33 -20.29
CA TYR A 129 -9.68 26.24 -19.28
C TYR A 129 -10.11 25.28 -18.16
N LEU A 130 -9.20 24.37 -17.80
CA LEU A 130 -9.38 23.44 -16.70
C LEU A 130 -9.41 24.21 -15.37
N GLY A 131 -10.39 23.95 -14.56
CA GLY A 131 -10.53 24.60 -13.27
C GLY A 131 -11.33 23.77 -12.27
N ALA A 132 -11.32 24.24 -11.02
CA ALA A 132 -12.13 23.75 -9.93
C ALA A 132 -12.98 24.89 -9.38
N LEU A 133 -14.28 24.66 -9.19
CA LEU A 133 -15.20 25.68 -8.67
C LEU A 133 -14.93 26.02 -7.20
N THR A 134 -14.52 25.02 -6.43
CA THR A 134 -14.16 25.18 -5.01
C THR A 134 -12.87 24.39 -4.74
N ALA A 135 -12.21 24.69 -3.61
CA ALA A 135 -11.01 23.98 -3.18
C ALA A 135 -11.30 22.83 -2.19
N THR A 136 -12.55 22.30 -2.19
CA THR A 136 -12.93 21.19 -1.31
C THR A 136 -12.56 19.83 -1.90
N ASP A 137 -12.29 18.85 -1.03
CA ASP A 137 -12.06 17.47 -1.44
C ASP A 137 -13.27 16.92 -2.21
N GLY A 138 -13.01 16.21 -3.30
CA GLY A 138 -14.04 15.67 -4.19
C GLY A 138 -14.53 16.65 -5.25
N THR A 139 -14.07 17.90 -5.28
CA THR A 139 -14.42 18.84 -6.36
C THR A 139 -13.89 18.35 -7.70
N GLN A 140 -14.77 17.88 -8.57
CA GLN A 140 -14.39 17.42 -9.91
C GLN A 140 -13.94 18.61 -10.78
N LEU A 141 -12.82 18.43 -11.47
CA LEU A 141 -12.32 19.43 -12.40
C LEU A 141 -13.20 19.51 -13.64
N SER A 142 -13.31 20.72 -14.20
CA SER A 142 -14.11 20.95 -15.41
C SER A 142 -13.52 22.04 -16.30
N LEU A 143 -13.92 22.03 -17.56
CA LEU A 143 -13.58 23.09 -18.53
C LEU A 143 -14.63 24.19 -18.53
N ALA A 144 -14.19 25.43 -18.44
CA ALA A 144 -15.02 26.62 -18.53
C ALA A 144 -14.38 27.69 -19.42
N ALA A 145 -15.11 28.75 -19.74
CA ALA A 145 -14.55 29.96 -20.33
C ALA A 145 -13.46 30.55 -19.45
N LYS A 146 -12.55 31.32 -20.04
CA LYS A 146 -11.44 31.97 -19.30
C LYS A 146 -12.03 32.88 -18.20
N LYS A 147 -11.62 32.63 -16.98
CA LYS A 147 -11.94 33.46 -15.81
C LYS A 147 -10.93 34.57 -15.63
N THR A 148 -11.37 35.71 -15.12
CA THR A 148 -10.58 36.91 -14.88
C THR A 148 -10.84 37.45 -13.47
N GLY A 149 -10.04 38.41 -13.01
CA GLY A 149 -10.17 38.96 -11.66
C GLY A 149 -9.94 37.89 -10.59
N ASP A 150 -10.68 37.95 -9.51
CA ASP A 150 -10.54 37.05 -8.34
C ASP A 150 -10.84 35.59 -8.70
N ASP A 151 -11.70 35.34 -9.68
CA ASP A 151 -12.02 34.00 -10.15
C ASP A 151 -10.91 33.34 -10.97
N ALA A 152 -9.91 34.10 -11.44
CA ALA A 152 -8.80 33.54 -12.23
C ALA A 152 -8.04 32.43 -11.49
N ALA A 153 -7.94 32.51 -10.17
CA ALA A 153 -7.31 31.51 -9.32
C ALA A 153 -7.91 30.10 -9.49
N GLN A 154 -9.21 30.00 -9.79
CA GLN A 154 -9.89 28.72 -10.02
C GLN A 154 -9.41 27.98 -11.26
N GLN A 155 -8.70 28.63 -12.18
CA GLN A 155 -8.13 28.06 -13.41
C GLN A 155 -6.61 28.22 -13.48
N THR A 156 -5.97 28.44 -12.35
CA THR A 156 -4.53 28.67 -12.21
C THR A 156 -3.91 27.48 -11.46
N TRP A 157 -2.87 26.90 -12.06
CA TRP A 157 -2.22 25.69 -11.57
C TRP A 157 -0.72 25.88 -11.46
N THR A 158 -0.14 25.57 -10.31
CA THR A 158 1.31 25.45 -10.15
C THR A 158 1.72 24.01 -10.32
N PHE A 159 2.66 23.75 -11.22
CA PHE A 159 3.23 22.43 -11.44
C PHE A 159 4.46 22.26 -10.55
N VAL A 160 4.31 21.57 -9.45
CA VAL A 160 5.39 21.24 -8.51
C VAL A 160 6.05 19.95 -8.97
N GLU A 161 7.34 20.03 -9.32
CA GLU A 161 8.08 18.84 -9.75
C GLU A 161 8.13 17.81 -8.62
N GLU A 162 7.88 16.55 -8.98
CA GLU A 162 7.89 15.41 -8.09
C GLU A 162 8.86 14.35 -8.61
N THR A 163 9.47 13.61 -7.72
CA THR A 163 10.26 12.42 -8.09
C THR A 163 9.46 11.17 -7.75
N PRO A 164 8.73 10.58 -8.71
CA PRO A 164 7.95 9.38 -8.44
C PRO A 164 8.85 8.24 -8.00
N ILE A 165 8.40 7.49 -7.01
CA ILE A 165 9.03 6.23 -6.64
C ILE A 165 8.63 5.18 -7.68
N THR A 166 9.37 5.14 -8.79
CA THR A 166 9.14 4.19 -9.88
C THR A 166 9.98 2.93 -9.75
N THR A 167 10.98 2.94 -8.88
CA THR A 167 11.88 1.82 -8.65
C THR A 167 12.08 1.64 -7.16
N PHE A 168 11.79 0.43 -6.69
CA PHE A 168 12.05 0.06 -5.30
C PHE A 168 13.54 -0.29 -5.15
N THR A 169 14.34 0.65 -4.66
CA THR A 169 15.78 0.44 -4.46
C THR A 169 16.08 -0.23 -3.13
N HIS A 170 17.26 -0.85 -3.00
CA HIS A 170 17.72 -1.40 -1.72
C HIS A 170 17.80 -0.32 -0.64
N ALA A 171 18.26 0.90 -0.96
CA ALA A 171 18.32 2.00 -0.01
C ALA A 171 16.92 2.41 0.51
N LEU A 172 15.93 2.49 -0.37
CA LEU A 172 14.55 2.78 0.01
C LEU A 172 13.95 1.66 0.88
N ARG A 173 14.21 0.40 0.51
CA ARG A 173 13.80 -0.77 1.31
C ARG A 173 14.36 -0.69 2.72
N ASP A 174 15.66 -0.41 2.84
CA ASP A 174 16.36 -0.36 4.12
C ASP A 174 15.83 0.80 4.99
N GLU A 175 15.61 1.99 4.39
CA GLU A 175 14.98 3.13 5.07
C GLU A 175 13.56 2.81 5.56
N MET A 176 12.74 2.14 4.74
CA MET A 176 11.40 1.72 5.14
C MET A 176 11.43 0.73 6.30
N GLY A 177 12.35 -0.24 6.28
CA GLY A 177 12.52 -1.21 7.35
C GLY A 177 12.95 -0.56 8.66
N GLU A 178 13.90 0.39 8.62
CA GLU A 178 14.32 1.14 9.80
C GLU A 178 13.19 1.98 10.39
N ARG A 179 12.43 2.69 9.55
CA ARG A 179 11.25 3.46 9.99
C ARG A 179 10.17 2.56 10.58
N TYR A 180 9.97 1.36 10.01
CA TYR A 180 9.03 0.39 10.53
C TYR A 180 9.43 -0.07 11.93
N LEU A 181 10.69 -0.48 12.13
CA LEU A 181 11.22 -0.83 13.45
C LEU A 181 11.07 0.31 14.46
N ALA A 182 11.45 1.54 14.08
CA ALA A 182 11.33 2.71 14.93
C ALA A 182 9.87 3.01 15.34
N SER A 183 8.92 2.71 14.46
CA SER A 183 7.49 2.99 14.69
C SER A 183 6.81 1.92 15.54
N PHE A 184 7.20 0.67 15.43
CA PHE A 184 6.47 -0.45 16.05
C PHE A 184 7.21 -1.11 17.21
N LEU A 185 8.54 -1.16 17.20
CA LEU A 185 9.30 -1.83 18.26
C LEU A 185 9.45 -0.94 19.49
N GLN A 186 8.94 -1.41 20.62
CA GLN A 186 9.02 -0.72 21.91
C GLN A 186 9.85 -1.49 22.91
N THR A 187 10.64 -0.76 23.71
CA THR A 187 11.29 -1.31 24.90
C THR A 187 10.37 -1.13 26.11
N VAL A 188 10.06 -2.21 26.78
CA VAL A 188 9.21 -2.27 27.96
C VAL A 188 9.97 -2.93 29.13
N SER A 189 9.40 -2.86 30.33
CA SER A 189 10.00 -3.54 31.50
C SER A 189 10.10 -5.06 31.25
N GLY A 190 11.33 -5.54 31.19
CA GLY A 190 11.64 -6.97 31.03
C GLY A 190 11.82 -7.46 29.60
N GLY A 191 11.72 -6.59 28.57
CA GLY A 191 11.94 -7.00 27.19
C GLY A 191 11.54 -5.98 26.12
N LYS A 192 11.18 -6.50 24.96
CA LYS A 192 10.67 -5.72 23.82
C LYS A 192 9.33 -6.28 23.35
N THR A 193 8.47 -5.40 22.87
CA THR A 193 7.17 -5.74 22.30
C THR A 193 6.88 -4.82 21.12
N PHE A 194 5.85 -5.15 20.33
CA PHE A 194 5.32 -4.24 19.32
C PHE A 194 4.17 -3.40 19.85
N THR A 195 3.88 -2.28 19.19
CA THR A 195 2.81 -1.35 19.59
C THR A 195 1.40 -1.90 19.38
N LYS A 196 1.27 -2.97 18.59
CA LYS A 196 0.01 -3.66 18.34
C LYS A 196 -0.06 -4.92 19.20
N GLY A 197 -1.19 -5.10 19.86
CA GLY A 197 -1.50 -6.34 20.58
C GLY A 197 -2.43 -7.25 19.80
N GLY A 198 -2.78 -8.40 20.40
CA GLY A 198 -3.66 -9.38 19.77
C GLY A 198 -3.05 -9.98 18.49
N TRP A 199 -3.89 -10.26 17.50
CA TRP A 199 -3.47 -10.83 16.22
C TRP A 199 -2.48 -9.95 15.42
N GLY A 200 -2.43 -8.66 15.68
CA GLY A 200 -1.48 -7.75 15.02
C GLY A 200 -0.02 -7.98 15.43
N GLU A 201 0.26 -8.61 16.56
CA GLU A 201 1.64 -8.89 17.00
C GLU A 201 2.33 -9.98 16.16
N PRO A 202 1.73 -11.14 15.90
CA PRO A 202 2.29 -12.12 14.97
C PRO A 202 2.46 -11.60 13.54
N GLU A 203 1.58 -10.75 13.04
CA GLU A 203 1.71 -10.12 11.72
C GLU A 203 2.97 -9.24 11.63
N ILE A 204 3.27 -8.48 12.70
CA ILE A 204 4.50 -7.70 12.75
C ILE A 204 5.74 -8.61 12.88
N LEU A 205 5.63 -9.72 13.63
CA LEU A 205 6.69 -10.72 13.71
C LEU A 205 7.00 -11.31 12.32
N GLU A 206 6.00 -11.67 11.53
CA GLU A 206 6.18 -12.13 10.16
C GLU A 206 6.82 -11.07 9.28
N THR A 207 6.40 -9.80 9.39
CA THR A 207 7.04 -8.69 8.68
C THR A 207 8.53 -8.56 9.01
N MET A 208 8.94 -8.85 10.26
CA MET A 208 10.37 -8.87 10.62
C MET A 208 11.10 -10.03 9.95
N LEU A 209 10.48 -11.19 9.83
CA LEU A 209 11.06 -12.32 9.10
C LEU A 209 11.17 -12.01 7.60
N ASP A 210 10.17 -11.40 6.99
CA ASP A 210 10.22 -10.95 5.60
C ASP A 210 11.36 -9.96 5.36
N ALA A 211 11.53 -9.00 6.26
CA ALA A 211 12.61 -8.03 6.19
C ALA A 211 13.98 -8.71 6.34
N TYR A 212 14.12 -9.68 7.26
CA TYR A 212 15.35 -10.45 7.41
C TYR A 212 15.66 -11.30 6.17
N GLU A 213 14.68 -12.05 5.66
CA GLU A 213 14.82 -12.89 4.47
C GLU A 213 15.23 -12.07 3.24
N THR A 214 14.63 -10.89 3.07
CA THR A 214 14.86 -10.02 1.91
C THR A 214 16.19 -9.25 1.99
N THR A 215 16.62 -8.88 3.21
CA THR A 215 17.78 -7.98 3.39
C THR A 215 19.03 -8.68 3.92
N GLY A 216 18.87 -9.81 4.62
CA GLY A 216 19.94 -10.44 5.40
C GLY A 216 20.35 -9.66 6.66
N GLN A 217 19.68 -8.54 6.96
CA GLN A 217 20.06 -7.67 8.08
C GLN A 217 19.59 -8.25 9.41
N LYS A 218 20.57 -8.58 10.25
CA LYS A 218 20.36 -9.24 11.55
C LYS A 218 19.43 -8.47 12.51
N GLN A 219 19.34 -7.15 12.39
CA GLN A 219 18.48 -6.32 13.24
C GLN A 219 17.01 -6.75 13.24
N TYR A 220 16.51 -7.24 12.11
CA TYR A 220 15.12 -7.70 11.98
C TYR A 220 14.91 -9.04 12.69
N LEU A 221 15.86 -9.97 12.55
CA LEU A 221 15.83 -11.24 13.29
C LEU A 221 16.01 -11.02 14.81
N ASP A 222 16.83 -10.06 15.22
CA ASP A 222 17.00 -9.70 16.63
C ASP A 222 15.73 -9.07 17.20
N ALA A 223 15.01 -8.25 16.41
CA ALA A 223 13.71 -7.71 16.80
C ALA A 223 12.67 -8.84 16.97
N PHE A 224 12.56 -9.73 15.98
CA PHE A 224 11.72 -10.92 16.06
C PHE A 224 12.01 -11.73 17.33
N THR A 225 13.26 -12.13 17.51
CA THR A 225 13.69 -12.99 18.63
C THR A 225 13.42 -12.33 20.00
N SER A 226 13.67 -11.02 20.09
CA SER A 226 13.46 -10.27 21.32
C SER A 226 11.98 -10.20 21.72
N VAL A 227 11.11 -9.93 20.75
CA VAL A 227 9.66 -9.86 20.98
C VAL A 227 9.09 -11.25 21.23
N TYR A 228 9.45 -12.24 20.44
CA TYR A 228 9.02 -13.62 20.63
C TYR A 228 9.38 -14.16 22.01
N ASN A 229 10.61 -13.96 22.48
CA ASN A 229 11.07 -14.40 23.78
C ASN A 229 10.40 -13.62 24.93
N TYR A 230 10.17 -12.33 24.76
CA TYR A 230 9.43 -11.54 25.74
C TYR A 230 7.99 -12.02 25.86
N PHE A 231 7.36 -12.32 24.74
CA PHE A 231 6.01 -12.86 24.70
C PHE A 231 5.94 -14.19 25.45
N LYS A 232 6.84 -15.13 25.16
CA LYS A 232 6.93 -16.41 25.87
C LYS A 232 7.15 -16.23 27.37
N LYS A 233 7.99 -15.27 27.79
CA LYS A 233 8.23 -14.98 29.21
C LYS A 233 7.02 -14.38 29.89
N LYS A 234 6.32 -13.46 29.23
CA LYS A 234 5.13 -12.78 29.77
C LYS A 234 3.98 -13.73 29.98
N VAL A 235 3.82 -14.66 29.07
CA VAL A 235 2.68 -15.57 29.03
C VAL A 235 2.99 -16.96 29.60
N GLY A 236 4.20 -17.17 30.03
CA GLY A 236 4.68 -18.48 30.49
C GLY A 236 5.15 -19.34 29.31
N THR A 237 5.63 -20.55 29.63
CA THR A 237 6.17 -21.48 28.63
C THR A 237 5.11 -22.02 27.68
N ASP A 238 3.84 -21.81 27.99
CA ASP A 238 2.70 -22.47 27.35
C ASP A 238 1.79 -21.56 26.53
N TRP A 239 2.22 -20.36 26.18
CA TRP A 239 1.38 -19.44 25.43
C TRP A 239 0.98 -19.95 24.02
N LEU A 240 1.83 -20.75 23.39
CA LEU A 240 1.50 -21.50 22.18
C LEU A 240 0.96 -22.89 22.49
N HIS A 241 1.12 -23.33 23.75
CA HIS A 241 0.63 -24.60 24.21
C HIS A 241 -0.71 -24.41 24.88
N LEU A 242 -1.72 -24.51 24.07
CA LEU A 242 -3.08 -24.56 24.58
C LEU A 242 -3.30 -25.91 25.22
N VAL A 243 -3.11 -25.97 26.52
CA VAL A 243 -3.55 -27.12 27.27
C VAL A 243 -5.07 -27.09 27.22
N TYR A 244 -5.64 -28.12 26.65
CA TYR A 244 -7.07 -28.28 26.44
C TYR A 244 -7.92 -27.96 27.67
N GLU A 245 -7.38 -28.26 28.86
CA GLU A 245 -8.07 -28.07 30.16
C GLU A 245 -8.07 -26.60 30.64
N ASP A 246 -7.17 -25.77 30.10
CA ASP A 246 -6.98 -24.38 30.52
C ASP A 246 -7.11 -23.38 29.37
N ALA A 247 -7.75 -23.76 28.28
CA ALA A 247 -7.96 -22.93 27.09
C ALA A 247 -8.51 -21.54 27.40
N TYR A 248 -9.24 -21.40 28.49
CA TYR A 248 -9.87 -20.16 28.93
C TYR A 248 -8.99 -19.27 29.80
N LYS A 249 -7.93 -19.80 30.34
CA LYS A 249 -6.96 -19.02 31.13
C LYS A 249 -5.86 -18.44 30.26
N TRP A 250 -5.85 -18.90 29.03
CA TRP A 250 -4.81 -18.57 28.12
C TRP A 250 -5.07 -17.22 27.46
N TYR A 251 -4.52 -16.16 28.00
CA TYR A 251 -4.49 -14.80 27.46
C TYR A 251 -5.81 -14.18 27.05
N GLY A 252 -6.92 -14.76 27.43
CA GLY A 252 -8.18 -14.35 26.86
C GLY A 252 -8.25 -14.60 25.34
N HIS A 253 -7.32 -15.36 24.77
CA HIS A 253 -7.43 -15.81 23.39
C HIS A 253 -8.49 -16.89 23.31
N ASP A 254 -9.67 -16.41 23.18
CA ASP A 254 -10.82 -17.18 22.79
C ASP A 254 -10.72 -17.57 21.28
N PHE A 255 -9.92 -16.81 20.51
CA PHE A 255 -9.87 -16.89 19.06
C PHE A 255 -8.70 -17.75 18.58
N ASN A 256 -9.01 -18.80 17.84
CA ASN A 256 -8.03 -19.77 17.34
C ASN A 256 -7.16 -19.24 16.19
N ASP A 257 -7.68 -18.29 15.41
CA ASP A 257 -6.92 -17.65 14.33
C ASP A 257 -5.79 -16.78 14.87
N ASP A 258 -5.98 -16.05 15.98
CA ASP A 258 -4.92 -15.25 16.63
C ASP A 258 -3.70 -16.13 16.97
N VAL A 259 -3.96 -17.33 17.48
CA VAL A 259 -2.89 -18.29 17.77
C VAL A 259 -2.28 -18.87 16.48
N MET A 260 -3.10 -19.10 15.46
CA MET A 260 -2.63 -19.67 14.21
C MET A 260 -1.67 -18.74 13.49
N TRP A 261 -1.88 -17.44 13.50
CA TRP A 261 -0.92 -16.46 12.99
C TRP A 261 0.44 -16.56 13.68
N MET A 262 0.45 -16.75 15.00
CA MET A 262 1.70 -16.94 15.74
C MET A 262 2.38 -18.27 15.43
N ILE A 263 1.61 -19.33 15.15
CA ILE A 263 2.14 -20.62 14.72
C ILE A 263 2.87 -20.46 13.37
N ILE A 264 2.29 -19.71 12.45
CA ILE A 264 2.93 -19.42 11.15
C ILE A 264 4.25 -18.69 11.37
N ALA A 265 4.24 -17.60 12.17
CA ALA A 265 5.45 -16.83 12.46
C ALA A 265 6.55 -17.71 13.08
N ALA A 266 6.21 -18.59 14.03
CA ALA A 266 7.15 -19.51 14.64
C ALA A 266 7.69 -20.55 13.62
N ALA A 267 6.82 -21.17 12.82
CA ALA A 267 7.23 -22.15 11.83
C ALA A 267 8.14 -21.54 10.74
N ARG A 268 7.84 -20.31 10.29
CA ARG A 268 8.71 -19.56 9.39
C ARG A 268 10.06 -19.20 10.01
N ALA A 269 10.08 -18.80 11.29
CA ALA A 269 11.33 -18.54 11.99
C ALA A 269 12.25 -19.76 12.02
N TYR A 270 11.69 -20.95 12.13
CA TYR A 270 12.48 -22.20 11.99
C TYR A 270 13.06 -22.34 10.59
N GLN A 271 12.28 -22.12 9.54
CA GLN A 271 12.79 -22.22 8.16
C GLN A 271 13.98 -21.29 7.89
N LEU A 272 14.00 -20.12 8.52
CA LEU A 272 15.05 -19.12 8.32
C LEU A 272 16.25 -19.29 9.27
N THR A 273 16.09 -19.98 10.41
CA THR A 273 17.12 -20.01 11.47
C THR A 273 17.59 -21.40 11.88
N ASP A 274 16.88 -22.45 11.47
CA ASP A 274 17.07 -23.84 11.90
C ASP A 274 17.00 -24.06 13.43
N GLN A 275 16.43 -23.09 14.17
CA GLN A 275 16.29 -23.19 15.61
C GLN A 275 15.06 -24.02 15.99
N LYS A 276 15.28 -25.26 16.44
CA LYS A 276 14.22 -26.24 16.73
C LYS A 276 13.17 -25.78 17.75
N VAL A 277 13.49 -24.80 18.60
CA VAL A 277 12.53 -24.25 19.55
C VAL A 277 11.29 -23.71 18.82
N TYR A 278 11.45 -23.06 17.68
CA TYR A 278 10.35 -22.47 16.93
C TYR A 278 9.42 -23.52 16.32
N ILE A 279 9.99 -24.54 15.65
CA ILE A 279 9.15 -25.58 15.05
C ILE A 279 8.46 -26.45 16.10
N ASN A 280 9.12 -26.70 17.24
CA ASN A 280 8.53 -27.45 18.34
C ASN A 280 7.36 -26.69 18.99
N ASP A 281 7.50 -25.37 19.17
CA ASP A 281 6.43 -24.51 19.66
C ASP A 281 5.26 -24.47 18.65
N ALA A 282 5.55 -24.29 17.38
CA ALA A 282 4.56 -24.27 16.31
C ALA A 282 3.75 -25.58 16.24
N LYS A 283 4.45 -26.73 16.23
CA LYS A 283 3.82 -28.06 16.23
C LYS A 283 2.91 -28.23 17.42
N ARG A 284 3.40 -27.95 18.61
CA ARG A 284 2.66 -28.15 19.87
C ARG A 284 1.38 -27.32 19.91
N ALA A 285 1.47 -26.04 19.50
CA ALA A 285 0.32 -25.17 19.46
C ALA A 285 -0.70 -25.58 18.37
N PHE A 286 -0.22 -25.97 17.19
CA PHE A 286 -1.06 -26.46 16.12
C PHE A 286 -1.84 -27.73 16.53
N ASP A 287 -1.14 -28.70 17.11
CA ASP A 287 -1.78 -29.93 17.58
C ASP A 287 -2.84 -29.67 18.65
N GLY A 288 -2.59 -28.71 19.54
CA GLY A 288 -3.56 -28.28 20.55
C GLY A 288 -4.82 -27.68 19.93
N ILE A 289 -4.66 -26.77 18.95
CA ILE A 289 -5.83 -26.21 18.22
C ILE A 289 -6.53 -27.30 17.41
N TRP A 290 -5.79 -28.15 16.72
CA TRP A 290 -6.37 -29.25 15.95
C TRP A 290 -7.25 -30.13 16.83
N GLN A 291 -6.77 -30.51 18.01
CA GLN A 291 -7.51 -31.37 18.93
C GLN A 291 -8.79 -30.72 19.47
N ARG A 292 -8.76 -29.43 19.82
CA ARG A 292 -9.90 -28.76 20.46
C ARG A 292 -10.91 -28.16 19.50
N ALA A 293 -10.45 -27.65 18.33
CA ALA A 293 -11.26 -26.85 17.43
C ALA A 293 -11.77 -27.60 16.19
N TYR A 294 -11.21 -28.79 15.88
CA TYR A 294 -11.63 -29.56 14.73
C TYR A 294 -13.08 -30.03 14.88
N ASN A 295 -13.90 -29.74 13.90
CA ASN A 295 -15.34 -29.94 13.96
C ASN A 295 -15.85 -31.00 12.97
N GLN A 296 -17.13 -31.31 13.03
CA GLN A 296 -17.78 -32.29 12.17
C GLN A 296 -17.78 -31.98 10.67
N TRP A 297 -17.45 -30.73 10.30
CA TRP A 297 -17.34 -30.28 8.92
C TRP A 297 -15.92 -30.47 8.34
N GLY A 298 -15.02 -31.05 9.15
CA GLY A 298 -13.63 -31.24 8.77
C GLY A 298 -12.82 -29.96 8.70
N MET A 299 -13.20 -28.96 9.49
CA MET A 299 -12.57 -27.64 9.59
C MET A 299 -12.41 -27.23 11.06
N LEU A 300 -11.73 -26.10 11.28
CA LEU A 300 -11.48 -25.57 12.62
C LEU A 300 -12.51 -24.49 12.98
N ARG A 301 -12.92 -24.48 14.26
CA ARG A 301 -13.74 -23.42 14.83
C ARG A 301 -12.91 -22.14 15.02
N TRP A 302 -13.56 -21.01 14.81
CA TRP A 302 -12.95 -19.70 15.03
C TRP A 302 -12.69 -19.41 16.51
N ALA A 303 -13.66 -19.68 17.39
CA ALA A 303 -13.57 -19.34 18.79
C ALA A 303 -14.04 -20.49 19.70
N GLU A 304 -13.62 -20.44 20.96
CA GLU A 304 -13.94 -21.48 21.95
C GLU A 304 -15.16 -21.15 22.81
N GLN A 305 -15.32 -19.88 23.20
CA GLN A 305 -16.37 -19.48 24.15
C GLN A 305 -17.31 -18.38 23.65
N SER A 306 -16.77 -17.42 22.91
CA SER A 306 -17.55 -16.25 22.45
C SER A 306 -18.72 -16.66 21.55
N GLY A 307 -19.50 -15.69 21.12
CA GLY A 307 -20.56 -15.91 20.12
C GLY A 307 -20.09 -16.53 18.81
N GLY A 308 -18.78 -16.54 18.57
CA GLY A 308 -18.13 -17.17 17.41
C GLY A 308 -17.78 -18.64 17.56
N LYS A 309 -18.06 -19.30 18.70
CA LYS A 309 -17.72 -20.70 18.96
C LYS A 309 -18.31 -21.69 17.95
N ASN A 310 -19.43 -21.33 17.33
CA ASN A 310 -20.06 -22.11 16.27
C ASN A 310 -19.64 -21.64 14.87
N GLY A 311 -18.78 -20.62 14.78
CA GLY A 311 -18.29 -20.13 13.50
C GLY A 311 -17.18 -20.99 12.94
N THR A 312 -17.27 -21.30 11.65
CA THR A 312 -16.21 -21.94 10.89
C THR A 312 -15.77 -20.92 9.85
N ASN A 313 -14.71 -20.16 10.19
CA ASN A 313 -14.32 -18.99 9.42
C ASN A 313 -13.12 -19.27 8.52
N SER A 314 -13.05 -18.57 7.40
CA SER A 314 -11.90 -18.61 6.49
C SER A 314 -10.63 -18.09 7.15
N CYS A 315 -10.76 -17.11 8.08
CA CYS A 315 -9.62 -16.50 8.80
C CYS A 315 -8.87 -17.46 9.73
N ILE A 316 -9.45 -18.59 10.12
CA ILE A 316 -8.74 -19.66 10.85
C ILE A 316 -8.31 -20.79 9.93
N ASN A 317 -9.15 -21.20 8.99
CA ASN A 317 -8.87 -22.39 8.19
C ASN A 317 -7.78 -22.15 7.14
N GLY A 318 -7.77 -20.99 6.45
CA GLY A 318 -6.69 -20.62 5.53
C GLY A 318 -5.31 -20.55 6.19
N PRO A 319 -5.16 -19.79 7.30
CA PRO A 319 -3.89 -19.79 8.06
C PRO A 319 -3.49 -21.17 8.57
N ALA A 320 -4.45 -22.02 8.96
CA ALA A 320 -4.15 -23.38 9.41
C ALA A 320 -3.60 -24.28 8.29
N GLU A 321 -4.05 -24.10 7.06
CA GLU A 321 -3.46 -24.76 5.88
C GLU A 321 -1.99 -24.35 5.72
N VAL A 322 -1.69 -23.05 5.79
CA VAL A 322 -0.34 -22.50 5.68
C VAL A 322 0.55 -23.02 6.81
N ALA A 323 0.07 -22.93 8.07
CA ALA A 323 0.79 -23.40 9.25
C ALA A 323 1.13 -24.90 9.14
N ALA A 324 0.17 -25.73 8.73
CA ALA A 324 0.38 -27.16 8.55
C ALA A 324 1.44 -27.43 7.48
N CYS A 325 1.43 -26.71 6.36
CA CYS A 325 2.45 -26.84 5.33
C CYS A 325 3.85 -26.49 5.85
N TYR A 326 4.00 -25.38 6.60
CA TYR A 326 5.30 -25.02 7.20
C TYR A 326 5.78 -26.04 8.21
N ILE A 327 4.89 -26.62 9.02
CA ILE A 327 5.23 -27.67 9.98
C ILE A 327 5.66 -28.95 9.24
N ALA A 328 4.94 -29.34 8.19
CA ALA A 328 5.28 -30.49 7.36
C ALA A 328 6.68 -30.34 6.75
N MET A 329 6.97 -29.18 6.16
CA MET A 329 8.28 -28.86 5.57
C MET A 329 9.40 -28.91 6.63
N GLY A 330 9.15 -28.34 7.81
CA GLY A 330 10.18 -28.24 8.86
C GLY A 330 10.48 -29.58 9.54
N LEU A 331 9.51 -30.47 9.64
CA LEU A 331 9.65 -31.76 10.32
C LEU A 331 9.83 -32.95 9.37
N GLY A 332 9.52 -32.79 8.07
CA GLY A 332 9.42 -33.89 7.14
C GLY A 332 8.23 -34.82 7.47
N ASP A 333 7.17 -34.30 8.06
CA ASP A 333 6.00 -35.08 8.50
C ASP A 333 4.80 -34.85 7.57
N GLU A 334 4.59 -35.80 6.65
CA GLU A 334 3.54 -35.77 5.64
C GLU A 334 2.10 -35.66 6.23
N SER A 335 1.90 -36.08 7.48
CA SER A 335 0.58 -36.02 8.11
C SER A 335 0.03 -34.58 8.24
N TYR A 336 0.91 -33.57 8.27
CA TYR A 336 0.49 -32.18 8.27
C TYR A 336 0.07 -31.69 6.88
N TYR A 337 0.66 -32.20 5.79
CA TYR A 337 0.16 -31.94 4.44
C TYR A 337 -1.23 -32.56 4.23
N GLU A 338 -1.49 -33.73 4.82
CA GLU A 338 -2.83 -34.32 4.78
C GLU A 338 -3.85 -33.45 5.52
N LYS A 339 -3.47 -32.89 6.69
CA LYS A 339 -4.32 -31.94 7.42
C LYS A 339 -4.58 -30.65 6.61
N ALA A 340 -3.54 -30.07 6.00
CA ALA A 340 -3.68 -28.89 5.13
C ALA A 340 -4.64 -29.16 3.96
N ARG A 341 -4.47 -30.29 3.29
CA ARG A 341 -5.34 -30.69 2.17
C ARG A 341 -6.79 -30.87 2.59
N ALA A 342 -7.01 -31.53 3.73
CA ALA A 342 -8.36 -31.73 4.25
C ALA A 342 -9.06 -30.38 4.58
N LEU A 343 -8.34 -29.42 5.17
CA LEU A 343 -8.88 -28.08 5.41
C LEU A 343 -9.18 -27.37 4.09
N TYR A 344 -8.26 -27.37 3.14
CA TYR A 344 -8.43 -26.74 1.83
C TYR A 344 -9.65 -27.31 1.08
N ASP A 345 -9.77 -28.63 1.00
CA ASP A 345 -10.89 -29.30 0.30
C ASP A 345 -12.24 -28.95 0.93
N ASN A 346 -12.30 -28.90 2.27
CA ASN A 346 -13.51 -28.54 2.98
C ASN A 346 -13.81 -27.03 2.90
N GLN A 347 -12.80 -26.16 2.98
CA GLN A 347 -12.98 -24.72 2.77
C GLN A 347 -13.49 -24.44 1.35
N ARG A 348 -12.93 -25.08 0.34
CA ARG A 348 -13.42 -25.05 -1.04
C ARG A 348 -14.86 -25.51 -1.17
N ARG A 349 -15.23 -26.55 -0.45
CA ARG A 349 -16.57 -27.13 -0.49
C ARG A 349 -17.64 -26.25 0.15
N TYR A 350 -17.33 -25.61 1.28
CA TYR A 350 -18.33 -24.94 2.14
C TYR A 350 -18.26 -23.43 2.09
N LEU A 351 -17.10 -22.83 1.83
CA LEU A 351 -16.87 -21.40 1.90
C LEU A 351 -16.49 -20.76 0.55
N PHE A 352 -16.37 -21.52 -0.51
CA PHE A 352 -16.00 -20.99 -1.83
C PHE A 352 -17.16 -21.03 -2.80
N ASN A 353 -17.46 -19.91 -3.45
CA ASN A 353 -18.42 -19.82 -4.54
C ASN A 353 -17.68 -19.93 -5.88
N ALA A 354 -17.86 -21.05 -6.57
CA ALA A 354 -17.18 -21.34 -7.84
C ALA A 354 -17.62 -20.43 -9.00
N GLU A 355 -18.85 -19.88 -8.96
CA GLU A 355 -19.36 -19.00 -10.02
C GLU A 355 -18.78 -17.59 -9.92
N SER A 356 -18.71 -17.03 -8.70
CA SER A 356 -18.21 -15.67 -8.46
C SER A 356 -16.72 -15.59 -8.11
N GLY A 357 -16.11 -16.72 -7.73
CA GLY A 357 -14.75 -16.76 -7.17
C GLY A 357 -14.64 -16.24 -5.74
N ALA A 358 -15.76 -15.90 -5.10
CA ALA A 358 -15.77 -15.35 -3.75
C ALA A 358 -15.49 -16.43 -2.69
N VAL A 359 -14.75 -16.07 -1.66
CA VAL A 359 -14.60 -16.84 -0.42
C VAL A 359 -15.47 -16.19 0.64
N TYR A 360 -16.37 -16.93 1.24
CA TYR A 360 -17.20 -16.44 2.35
C TYR A 360 -16.38 -16.38 3.64
N ASP A 361 -16.66 -15.40 4.48
CA ASP A 361 -16.00 -15.27 5.78
C ASP A 361 -16.26 -16.49 6.66
N CYS A 362 -17.52 -16.84 6.84
CA CYS A 362 -17.89 -17.99 7.68
C CYS A 362 -19.23 -18.61 7.26
N PHE A 363 -19.49 -19.80 7.79
CA PHE A 363 -20.85 -20.26 8.01
C PHE A 363 -21.04 -20.68 9.48
N THR A 364 -22.26 -20.60 9.96
CA THR A 364 -22.65 -20.99 11.32
C THR A 364 -23.65 -22.14 11.26
N TRP A 365 -23.62 -23.03 12.23
CA TRP A 365 -24.55 -24.16 12.38
C TRP A 365 -25.28 -24.14 13.73
#